data_22342714bc94079f3f6f85dadb6f84a4
#
_entry.id   22342714bc94079f3f6f85dadb6f84a4
#
_cell.length_a   1.000
_cell.length_b   1.000
_cell.length_c   1.000
_cell.angle_alpha   90.00
_cell.angle_beta   90.00
_cell.angle_gamma   90.00
#
_symmetry.space_group_name_H-M   'P 1'
#
loop_
_entity.id
_entity.type
_entity.pdbx_description
1 polymer ?
#
loop_
_entity_poly.entity_id
_entity_poly.type
_entity_poly.pdbx_seq_one_letter_code
_entity_poly.pdbx_strand_id
1 'polypeptide(L)'
;NFDFKRAEGYRNFCNKIWNATNFVLMNTENQDCGYGATATEPRGYSFPDMWIIGRLNQTIEQVTQAYETYRFDLAAETLYSFVWNDYCDWYLELAKVQLQTGCASRQRATRHTLLRVLEAALRLLHPIIPFITEELWQTVAPMCDAKTADSIMLARFPEADREQIVQTTFEQMTVLQDLIGAVRNLRGEMGIQPNVKAPLFVESADDLADYLKYLPMMTRLTEAQQVAALPESEDAPVAVCNGARLMLKVEIDKAAETARLSKEAEKLQKALDKLNAKLSKPGYTEKAPAHLVEKDKADLAELEDKMAKVQNQLAKLKD
;
A
#
# COMPACT_ATOMS: atom_id res chain seq x y z
N ASN A 1 -24.63 2.74 20.89
CA ASN A 1 -24.65 4.03 20.20
C ASN A 1 -24.18 3.86 18.77
N PHE A 2 -24.98 4.34 17.81
CA PHE A 2 -24.58 4.32 16.38
C PHE A 2 -23.50 5.39 16.16
N ASP A 3 -22.35 4.97 15.57
CA ASP A 3 -21.23 5.86 15.28
C ASP A 3 -21.19 6.16 13.76
N PHE A 4 -21.54 7.38 13.39
CA PHE A 4 -21.52 7.84 12.00
C PHE A 4 -20.13 7.79 11.35
N LYS A 5 -19.05 8.03 12.12
CA LYS A 5 -17.68 7.95 11.59
C LYS A 5 -17.28 6.53 11.24
N ARG A 6 -17.74 5.53 12.02
CA ARG A 6 -17.55 4.12 11.67
C ARG A 6 -18.34 3.74 10.42
N ALA A 7 -19.58 4.22 10.28
CA ALA A 7 -20.37 3.97 9.07
C ALA A 7 -19.69 4.55 7.81
N GLU A 8 -19.05 5.70 7.92
CA GLU A 8 -18.24 6.28 6.83
C GLU A 8 -17.02 5.41 6.49
N GLY A 9 -16.34 4.85 7.49
CA GLY A 9 -15.25 3.89 7.29
C GLY A 9 -15.71 2.65 6.50
N TYR A 10 -16.87 2.09 6.80
CA TYR A 10 -17.41 0.94 6.09
C TYR A 10 -17.82 1.28 4.65
N ARG A 11 -18.35 2.48 4.40
CA ARG A 11 -18.58 2.97 3.04
C ARG A 11 -17.26 3.04 2.25
N ASN A 12 -16.18 3.50 2.88
CA ASN A 12 -14.87 3.57 2.25
C ASN A 12 -14.32 2.18 1.93
N PHE A 13 -14.61 1.17 2.77
CA PHE A 13 -14.28 -0.22 2.47
C PHE A 13 -15.01 -0.74 1.23
N CYS A 14 -16.31 -0.49 1.11
CA CYS A 14 -17.06 -0.85 -0.09
C CYS A 14 -16.50 -0.15 -1.34
N ASN A 15 -16.19 1.14 -1.25
CA ASN A 15 -15.55 1.88 -2.34
C ASN A 15 -14.18 1.28 -2.72
N LYS A 16 -13.42 0.81 -1.73
CA LYS A 16 -12.12 0.17 -1.98
C LYS A 16 -12.28 -1.12 -2.77
N ILE A 17 -13.23 -1.97 -2.40
CA ILE A 17 -13.54 -3.22 -3.13
C ILE A 17 -14.01 -2.91 -4.55
N TRP A 18 -14.90 -1.94 -4.72
CA TRP A 18 -15.38 -1.51 -6.03
C TRP A 18 -14.22 -1.07 -6.94
N ASN A 19 -13.33 -0.23 -6.44
CA ASN A 19 -12.17 0.25 -7.18
C ASN A 19 -11.16 -0.87 -7.47
N ALA A 20 -10.96 -1.79 -6.53
CA ALA A 20 -10.12 -2.97 -6.73
C ALA A 20 -10.68 -3.87 -7.84
N THR A 21 -11.98 -4.10 -7.85
CA THR A 21 -12.65 -4.87 -8.91
C THR A 21 -12.49 -4.17 -10.27
N ASN A 22 -12.73 -2.87 -10.36
CA ASN A 22 -12.51 -2.12 -11.60
C ASN A 22 -11.07 -2.24 -12.10
N PHE A 23 -10.09 -2.16 -11.20
CA PHE A 23 -8.68 -2.37 -11.57
C PHE A 23 -8.45 -3.78 -12.14
N VAL A 24 -9.01 -4.81 -11.51
CA VAL A 24 -8.90 -6.19 -12.00
C VAL A 24 -9.53 -6.32 -13.38
N LEU A 25 -10.76 -5.83 -13.57
CA LEU A 25 -11.47 -5.89 -14.86
C LEU A 25 -10.68 -5.19 -15.98
N MET A 26 -10.17 -3.99 -15.73
CA MET A 26 -9.35 -3.24 -16.70
C MET A 26 -8.09 -4.00 -17.15
N ASN A 27 -7.56 -4.89 -16.32
CA ASN A 27 -6.34 -5.63 -16.62
C ASN A 27 -6.59 -7.07 -17.09
N THR A 28 -7.83 -7.56 -17.03
CA THR A 28 -8.19 -8.94 -17.35
C THR A 28 -9.18 -9.07 -18.50
N GLU A 29 -9.99 -8.04 -18.75
CA GLU A 29 -10.98 -8.05 -19.84
C GLU A 29 -10.28 -8.18 -21.20
N ASN A 30 -10.75 -9.12 -22.02
CA ASN A 30 -10.17 -9.45 -23.33
C ASN A 30 -8.69 -9.90 -23.28
N GLN A 31 -8.22 -10.37 -22.14
CA GLN A 31 -6.87 -10.89 -21.95
C GLN A 31 -6.88 -12.40 -21.67
N ASP A 32 -5.79 -13.08 -22.03
CA ASP A 32 -5.59 -14.47 -21.59
C ASP A 32 -5.29 -14.50 -20.07
N CYS A 33 -6.25 -15.02 -19.33
CA CYS A 33 -6.19 -15.20 -17.88
C CYS A 33 -6.10 -16.68 -17.47
N GLY A 34 -6.00 -17.59 -18.43
CA GLY A 34 -5.93 -19.02 -18.13
C GLY A 34 -7.26 -19.68 -17.81
N TYR A 35 -8.37 -19.04 -18.12
CA TYR A 35 -9.73 -19.57 -17.99
C TYR A 35 -10.37 -19.82 -19.35
N GLY A 36 -11.48 -20.56 -19.40
CA GLY A 36 -12.20 -20.91 -20.61
C GLY A 36 -12.00 -22.36 -21.06
N ALA A 37 -12.73 -22.78 -22.08
CA ALA A 37 -12.81 -24.19 -22.54
C ALA A 37 -11.47 -24.82 -22.98
N THR A 38 -10.48 -24.01 -23.35
CA THR A 38 -9.13 -24.46 -23.75
C THR A 38 -8.05 -24.05 -22.74
N ALA A 39 -8.46 -23.58 -21.58
CA ALA A 39 -7.56 -23.07 -20.59
C ALA A 39 -6.68 -24.18 -19.99
N THR A 40 -5.43 -23.83 -19.83
CA THR A 40 -4.50 -24.58 -18.98
C THR A 40 -4.10 -23.71 -17.82
N GLU A 41 -3.96 -24.30 -16.65
CA GLU A 41 -3.49 -23.55 -15.48
C GLU A 41 -2.18 -22.83 -15.82
N PRO A 42 -2.06 -21.54 -15.48
CA PRO A 42 -0.86 -20.78 -15.77
C PRO A 42 0.37 -21.38 -15.11
N ARG A 43 1.49 -21.29 -15.80
CA ARG A 43 2.80 -21.59 -15.25
C ARG A 43 3.54 -20.28 -15.00
N GLY A 44 4.44 -20.28 -14.03
CA GLY A 44 5.29 -19.09 -13.77
C GLY A 44 4.69 -18.08 -12.81
N TYR A 45 3.91 -18.54 -11.85
CA TYR A 45 3.50 -17.70 -10.71
C TYR A 45 4.73 -17.07 -10.06
N SER A 46 4.61 -15.80 -9.70
CA SER A 46 5.61 -15.10 -8.89
C SER A 46 5.45 -15.43 -7.41
N PHE A 47 6.45 -15.11 -6.60
CA PHE A 47 6.28 -15.25 -5.15
C PHE A 47 5.16 -14.36 -4.59
N PRO A 48 4.87 -13.12 -5.08
CA PRO A 48 3.67 -12.38 -4.66
C PRO A 48 2.35 -13.06 -5.06
N ASP A 49 2.28 -13.70 -6.24
CA ASP A 49 1.09 -14.45 -6.65
C ASP A 49 0.86 -15.63 -5.70
N MET A 50 1.91 -16.40 -5.41
CA MET A 50 1.84 -17.53 -4.48
C MET A 50 1.56 -17.08 -3.04
N TRP A 51 2.14 -15.96 -2.62
CA TRP A 51 1.89 -15.38 -1.31
C TRP A 51 0.42 -14.98 -1.12
N ILE A 52 -0.19 -14.27 -2.07
CA ILE A 52 -1.58 -13.84 -1.91
C ILE A 52 -2.55 -15.02 -1.96
N ILE A 53 -2.24 -16.07 -2.74
CA ILE A 53 -2.99 -17.33 -2.74
C ILE A 53 -2.87 -18.02 -1.37
N GLY A 54 -1.68 -18.07 -0.79
CA GLY A 54 -1.45 -18.59 0.55
C GLY A 54 -2.20 -17.79 1.63
N ARG A 55 -2.16 -16.45 1.53
CA ARG A 55 -2.93 -15.55 2.43
C ARG A 55 -4.42 -15.76 2.32
N LEU A 56 -4.95 -15.94 1.10
CA LEU A 56 -6.35 -16.28 0.89
C LEU A 56 -6.73 -17.58 1.61
N ASN A 57 -5.93 -18.63 1.47
CA ASN A 57 -6.20 -19.93 2.11
C ASN A 57 -6.15 -19.84 3.64
N GLN A 58 -5.19 -19.10 4.21
CA GLN A 58 -5.17 -18.81 5.65
C GLN A 58 -6.41 -18.02 6.09
N THR A 59 -6.84 -17.06 5.29
CA THR A 59 -8.05 -16.26 5.55
C THR A 59 -9.31 -17.14 5.56
N ILE A 60 -9.42 -18.05 4.58
CA ILE A 60 -10.55 -19.00 4.52
C ILE A 60 -10.62 -19.86 5.81
N GLU A 61 -9.49 -20.41 6.26
CA GLU A 61 -9.44 -21.18 7.52
C GLU A 61 -9.89 -20.35 8.72
N GLN A 62 -9.34 -19.15 8.88
CA GLN A 62 -9.64 -18.27 10.01
C GLN A 62 -11.10 -17.83 10.02
N VAL A 63 -11.65 -17.48 8.86
CA VAL A 63 -13.05 -17.06 8.72
C VAL A 63 -14.00 -18.23 8.97
N THR A 64 -13.69 -19.42 8.46
CA THR A 64 -14.48 -20.64 8.71
C THR A 64 -14.52 -20.94 10.21
N GLN A 65 -13.37 -20.93 10.88
CA GLN A 65 -13.30 -21.14 12.33
C GLN A 65 -14.06 -20.05 13.11
N ALA A 66 -13.97 -18.80 12.66
CA ALA A 66 -14.70 -17.70 13.31
C ALA A 66 -16.22 -17.88 13.20
N TYR A 67 -16.74 -18.35 12.06
CA TYR A 67 -18.16 -18.67 11.88
C TYR A 67 -18.59 -19.88 12.73
N GLU A 68 -17.80 -20.96 12.78
CA GLU A 68 -18.07 -22.15 13.59
C GLU A 68 -18.14 -21.83 15.10
N THR A 69 -17.35 -20.84 15.53
CA THR A 69 -17.32 -20.40 16.94
C THR A 69 -18.19 -19.17 17.21
N TYR A 70 -19.02 -18.76 16.24
CA TYR A 70 -19.90 -17.58 16.33
C TYR A 70 -19.16 -16.26 16.62
N ARG A 71 -17.89 -16.17 16.28
CA ARG A 71 -17.07 -14.96 16.42
C ARG A 71 -17.13 -14.12 15.13
N PHE A 72 -18.30 -13.56 14.87
CA PHE A 72 -18.53 -12.72 13.67
C PHE A 72 -17.67 -11.46 13.65
N ASP A 73 -17.24 -10.96 14.81
CA ASP A 73 -16.28 -9.89 14.96
C ASP A 73 -14.93 -10.26 14.34
N LEU A 74 -14.39 -11.45 14.65
CA LEU A 74 -13.14 -11.95 14.08
C LEU A 74 -13.27 -12.25 12.58
N ALA A 75 -14.40 -12.79 12.13
CA ALA A 75 -14.64 -13.01 10.71
C ALA A 75 -14.55 -11.67 9.93
N ALA A 76 -15.24 -10.63 10.43
CA ALA A 76 -15.25 -9.32 9.80
C ALA A 76 -13.86 -8.65 9.81
N GLU A 77 -13.12 -8.73 10.92
CA GLU A 77 -11.78 -8.17 11.05
C GLU A 77 -10.78 -8.88 10.12
N THR A 78 -10.82 -10.21 10.06
CA THR A 78 -9.96 -11.01 9.19
C THR A 78 -10.20 -10.69 7.73
N LEU A 79 -11.46 -10.61 7.30
CA LEU A 79 -11.83 -10.26 5.93
C LEU A 79 -11.46 -8.83 5.58
N TYR A 80 -11.68 -7.89 6.49
CA TYR A 80 -11.28 -6.51 6.30
C TYR A 80 -9.77 -6.40 6.11
N SER A 81 -8.99 -7.03 6.99
CA SER A 81 -7.53 -7.01 6.92
C SER A 81 -7.00 -7.64 5.64
N PHE A 82 -7.50 -8.80 5.25
CA PHE A 82 -7.11 -9.47 4.01
C PHE A 82 -7.39 -8.60 2.78
N VAL A 83 -8.61 -8.08 2.66
CA VAL A 83 -8.98 -7.31 1.45
C VAL A 83 -8.28 -5.97 1.43
N TRP A 84 -8.25 -5.24 2.54
CA TRP A 84 -7.66 -3.90 2.59
C TRP A 84 -6.15 -3.95 2.50
N ASN A 85 -5.51 -4.68 3.41
CA ASN A 85 -4.05 -4.65 3.54
C ASN A 85 -3.38 -5.61 2.54
N ASP A 86 -3.72 -6.91 2.57
CA ASP A 86 -2.98 -7.91 1.79
C ASP A 86 -3.30 -7.79 0.30
N TYR A 87 -4.59 -7.77 -0.05
CA TYR A 87 -4.99 -7.73 -1.45
C TYR A 87 -4.81 -6.34 -2.07
N CYS A 88 -5.45 -5.29 -1.51
CA CYS A 88 -5.45 -3.98 -2.13
C CYS A 88 -4.13 -3.22 -1.96
N ASP A 89 -3.58 -3.14 -0.73
CA ASP A 89 -2.43 -2.28 -0.46
C ASP A 89 -1.11 -2.93 -0.89
N TRP A 90 -1.03 -4.27 -0.88
CA TRP A 90 0.17 -4.97 -1.29
C TRP A 90 0.03 -5.65 -2.65
N TYR A 91 -0.87 -6.64 -2.77
CA TYR A 91 -0.86 -7.48 -3.95
C TYR A 91 -1.20 -6.72 -5.24
N LEU A 92 -2.23 -5.87 -5.24
CA LEU A 92 -2.58 -5.09 -6.44
C LEU A 92 -1.44 -4.18 -6.89
N GLU A 93 -0.69 -3.58 -5.96
CA GLU A 93 0.46 -2.73 -6.30
C GLU A 93 1.61 -3.56 -6.90
N LEU A 94 1.89 -4.74 -6.36
CA LEU A 94 2.90 -5.66 -6.91
C LEU A 94 2.47 -6.23 -8.26
N ALA A 95 1.18 -6.53 -8.43
CA ALA A 95 0.62 -7.00 -9.69
C ALA A 95 0.79 -5.98 -10.82
N LYS A 96 0.71 -4.67 -10.54
CA LYS A 96 0.99 -3.61 -11.55
C LYS A 96 2.40 -3.77 -12.13
N VAL A 97 3.39 -4.02 -11.28
CA VAL A 97 4.77 -4.22 -11.73
C VAL A 97 4.85 -5.44 -12.65
N GLN A 98 4.25 -6.56 -12.24
CA GLN A 98 4.28 -7.80 -13.00
C GLN A 98 3.57 -7.68 -14.36
N LEU A 99 2.43 -6.97 -14.40
CA LEU A 99 1.68 -6.72 -15.64
C LEU A 99 2.42 -5.79 -16.60
N GLN A 100 3.27 -4.88 -16.09
CA GLN A 100 4.03 -3.94 -16.91
C GLN A 100 5.37 -4.51 -17.37
N THR A 101 6.06 -5.27 -16.53
CA THR A 101 7.44 -5.68 -16.75
C THR A 101 7.62 -7.18 -16.95
N GLY A 102 6.62 -7.98 -16.63
CA GLY A 102 6.67 -9.44 -16.71
C GLY A 102 6.58 -9.96 -18.16
N CYS A 103 7.15 -11.13 -18.40
CA CYS A 103 6.92 -11.88 -19.66
C CYS A 103 5.45 -12.34 -19.76
N ALA A 104 5.02 -12.74 -20.94
CA ALA A 104 3.64 -13.16 -21.22
C ALA A 104 3.12 -14.24 -20.24
N SER A 105 3.95 -15.24 -19.91
CA SER A 105 3.58 -16.27 -18.93
C SER A 105 3.33 -15.69 -17.52
N ARG A 106 4.18 -14.76 -17.09
CA ARG A 106 4.05 -14.09 -15.81
C ARG A 106 2.81 -13.20 -15.76
N GLN A 107 2.58 -12.42 -16.80
CA GLN A 107 1.38 -11.56 -16.90
C GLN A 107 0.10 -12.41 -16.88
N ARG A 108 0.09 -13.55 -17.58
CA ARG A 108 -1.03 -14.49 -17.58
C ARG A 108 -1.30 -15.06 -16.18
N ALA A 109 -0.24 -15.50 -15.46
CA ALA A 109 -0.36 -16.01 -14.10
C ALA A 109 -0.88 -14.94 -13.13
N THR A 110 -0.39 -13.71 -13.26
CA THR A 110 -0.85 -12.58 -12.43
C THR A 110 -2.32 -12.25 -12.69
N ARG A 111 -2.78 -12.22 -13.96
CA ARG A 111 -4.20 -12.01 -14.30
C ARG A 111 -5.09 -13.12 -13.73
N HIS A 112 -4.64 -14.37 -13.85
CA HIS A 112 -5.31 -15.51 -13.25
C HIS A 112 -5.49 -15.34 -11.74
N THR A 113 -4.41 -14.97 -11.05
CA THR A 113 -4.42 -14.77 -9.59
C THR A 113 -5.31 -13.60 -9.19
N LEU A 114 -5.26 -12.49 -9.93
CA LEU A 114 -6.14 -11.33 -9.68
C LEU A 114 -7.62 -11.73 -9.66
N LEU A 115 -8.07 -12.46 -10.68
CA LEU A 115 -9.47 -12.92 -10.79
C LEU A 115 -9.81 -13.95 -9.71
N ARG A 116 -8.98 -14.98 -9.55
CA ARG A 116 -9.20 -16.07 -8.59
C ARG A 116 -9.35 -15.56 -7.16
N VAL A 117 -8.41 -14.71 -6.74
CA VAL A 117 -8.40 -14.19 -5.36
C VAL A 117 -9.58 -13.24 -5.13
N LEU A 118 -9.90 -12.39 -6.10
CA LEU A 118 -11.05 -11.48 -6.01
C LEU A 118 -12.37 -12.26 -5.92
N GLU A 119 -12.58 -13.23 -6.81
CA GLU A 119 -13.80 -14.05 -6.81
C GLU A 119 -14.02 -14.75 -5.48
N ALA A 120 -12.99 -15.41 -4.95
CA ALA A 120 -13.07 -16.09 -3.67
C ALA A 120 -13.30 -15.10 -2.50
N ALA A 121 -12.66 -13.92 -2.53
CA ALA A 121 -12.87 -12.87 -1.53
C ALA A 121 -14.30 -12.35 -1.54
N LEU A 122 -14.93 -12.20 -2.72
CA LEU A 122 -16.34 -11.81 -2.82
C LEU A 122 -17.26 -12.83 -2.16
N ARG A 123 -17.03 -14.14 -2.38
CA ARG A 123 -17.82 -15.19 -1.71
C ARG A 123 -17.61 -15.19 -0.19
N LEU A 124 -16.38 -14.97 0.28
CA LEU A 124 -16.08 -14.86 1.72
C LEU A 124 -16.77 -13.66 2.38
N LEU A 125 -16.85 -12.53 1.67
CA LEU A 125 -17.45 -11.30 2.16
C LEU A 125 -18.99 -11.29 2.09
N HIS A 126 -19.58 -12.15 1.25
CA HIS A 126 -21.00 -12.11 0.94
C HIS A 126 -21.92 -12.20 2.17
N PRO A 127 -21.66 -13.03 3.19
CA PRO A 127 -22.47 -13.07 4.38
C PRO A 127 -22.52 -11.76 5.18
N ILE A 128 -21.54 -10.87 4.99
CA ILE A 128 -21.40 -9.60 5.74
C ILE A 128 -21.90 -8.41 4.91
N ILE A 129 -21.54 -8.37 3.63
CA ILE A 129 -21.87 -7.23 2.73
C ILE A 129 -22.52 -7.73 1.42
N PRO A 130 -23.73 -8.31 1.49
CA PRO A 130 -24.31 -9.11 0.41
C PRO A 130 -24.58 -8.33 -0.89
N PHE A 131 -24.94 -7.06 -0.82
CA PHE A 131 -25.38 -6.32 -2.01
C PHE A 131 -24.23 -6.02 -2.97
N ILE A 132 -23.14 -5.45 -2.47
CA ILE A 132 -21.97 -5.12 -3.32
C ILE A 132 -21.27 -6.38 -3.82
N THR A 133 -21.21 -7.42 -3.01
CA THR A 133 -20.55 -8.68 -3.41
C THR A 133 -21.35 -9.41 -4.48
N GLU A 134 -22.68 -9.41 -4.44
CA GLU A 134 -23.54 -9.92 -5.51
C GLU A 134 -23.28 -9.18 -6.83
N GLU A 135 -23.35 -7.86 -6.80
CA GLU A 135 -23.15 -7.00 -7.98
C GLU A 135 -21.81 -7.25 -8.66
N LEU A 136 -20.74 -7.25 -7.88
CA LEU A 136 -19.39 -7.47 -8.40
C LEU A 136 -19.17 -8.92 -8.86
N TRP A 137 -19.70 -9.89 -8.13
CA TRP A 137 -19.54 -11.30 -8.45
C TRP A 137 -20.22 -11.68 -9.77
N GLN A 138 -21.37 -11.10 -10.08
CA GLN A 138 -22.06 -11.33 -11.36
C GLN A 138 -21.17 -11.00 -12.57
N THR A 139 -20.25 -10.04 -12.42
CA THR A 139 -19.29 -9.67 -13.46
C THR A 139 -18.01 -10.51 -13.40
N VAL A 140 -17.45 -10.74 -12.21
CA VAL A 140 -16.14 -11.40 -12.03
C VAL A 140 -16.21 -12.91 -12.23
N ALA A 141 -17.22 -13.58 -11.69
CA ALA A 141 -17.32 -15.04 -11.70
C ALA A 141 -17.35 -15.67 -13.11
N PRO A 142 -18.04 -15.09 -14.11
CA PRO A 142 -17.97 -15.60 -15.49
C PRO A 142 -16.55 -15.55 -16.09
N MET A 143 -15.74 -14.58 -15.68
CA MET A 143 -14.39 -14.38 -16.23
C MET A 143 -13.37 -15.41 -15.72
N CYS A 144 -13.70 -16.11 -14.64
CA CYS A 144 -12.85 -17.16 -14.05
C CYS A 144 -13.54 -18.52 -13.95
N ASP A 145 -14.53 -18.77 -14.82
CA ASP A 145 -15.31 -20.01 -14.89
C ASP A 145 -15.95 -20.42 -13.56
N ALA A 146 -16.15 -19.46 -12.65
CA ALA A 146 -16.64 -19.69 -11.29
C ALA A 146 -18.15 -19.43 -11.12
N LYS A 147 -18.84 -19.00 -12.19
CA LYS A 147 -20.28 -18.76 -12.12
C LYS A 147 -21.06 -20.10 -12.23
N THR A 148 -21.20 -20.75 -11.08
CA THR A 148 -21.87 -22.05 -10.95
C THR A 148 -23.36 -21.93 -10.56
N ALA A 149 -23.84 -20.72 -10.30
CA ALA A 149 -25.22 -20.44 -9.87
C ALA A 149 -25.69 -19.05 -10.34
N ASP A 150 -26.99 -18.80 -10.27
CA ASP A 150 -27.58 -17.51 -10.65
C ASP A 150 -27.27 -16.38 -9.67
N SER A 151 -26.97 -16.71 -8.42
CA SER A 151 -26.61 -15.77 -7.36
C SER A 151 -25.40 -16.32 -6.58
N ILE A 152 -24.54 -15.41 -6.11
CA ILE A 152 -23.42 -15.74 -5.21
C ILE A 152 -23.91 -16.43 -3.91
N MET A 153 -25.13 -16.14 -3.49
CA MET A 153 -25.79 -16.75 -2.33
C MET A 153 -25.88 -18.29 -2.43
N LEU A 154 -25.97 -18.80 -3.67
CA LEU A 154 -26.07 -20.24 -3.97
C LEU A 154 -24.71 -20.84 -4.34
N ALA A 155 -23.69 -20.02 -4.48
CA ALA A 155 -22.34 -20.49 -4.75
C ALA A 155 -21.74 -21.16 -3.51
N ARG A 156 -20.90 -22.17 -3.73
CA ARG A 156 -20.24 -22.88 -2.63
C ARG A 156 -19.32 -21.94 -1.86
N PHE A 157 -19.39 -21.97 -0.53
CA PHE A 157 -18.45 -21.21 0.31
C PHE A 157 -17.01 -21.70 0.07
N PRO A 158 -16.00 -20.81 0.00
CA PRO A 158 -14.63 -21.21 -0.26
C PRO A 158 -14.08 -22.20 0.78
N GLU A 159 -13.36 -23.20 0.31
CA GLU A 159 -12.65 -24.16 1.14
C GLU A 159 -11.14 -23.93 1.05
N ALA A 160 -10.45 -24.03 2.18
CA ALA A 160 -9.01 -23.81 2.22
C ALA A 160 -8.25 -25.02 1.66
N ASP A 161 -7.27 -24.73 0.84
CA ASP A 161 -6.26 -25.69 0.39
C ASP A 161 -4.92 -25.38 1.06
N ARG A 162 -4.55 -26.18 2.06
CA ARG A 162 -3.33 -25.99 2.85
C ARG A 162 -2.06 -26.20 2.04
N GLU A 163 -2.10 -26.96 0.98
CA GLU A 163 -0.93 -27.20 0.13
C GLU A 163 -0.49 -25.93 -0.60
N GLN A 164 -1.40 -24.96 -0.76
CA GLN A 164 -1.11 -23.66 -1.35
C GLN A 164 -0.55 -22.65 -0.35
N ILE A 165 -0.39 -23.01 0.91
CA ILE A 165 0.25 -22.17 1.94
C ILE A 165 1.75 -22.48 1.93
N VAL A 166 2.49 -21.83 1.06
CA VAL A 166 3.93 -22.07 0.88
C VAL A 166 4.74 -21.09 1.74
N GLN A 167 5.31 -21.58 2.84
CA GLN A 167 5.97 -20.76 3.86
C GLN A 167 7.08 -19.86 3.31
N THR A 168 7.86 -20.34 2.36
CA THR A 168 8.96 -19.56 1.76
C THR A 168 8.48 -18.28 1.06
N THR A 169 7.24 -18.26 0.54
CA THR A 169 6.69 -17.06 -0.11
C THR A 169 6.33 -15.97 0.91
N PHE A 170 5.96 -16.35 2.13
CA PHE A 170 5.75 -15.40 3.22
C PHE A 170 7.05 -14.77 3.67
N GLU A 171 8.12 -15.56 3.76
CA GLU A 171 9.47 -15.08 4.09
C GLU A 171 9.96 -14.11 3.01
N GLN A 172 9.83 -14.47 1.73
CA GLN A 172 10.15 -13.60 0.61
C GLN A 172 9.36 -12.29 0.64
N MET A 173 8.06 -12.37 0.95
CA MET A 173 7.24 -11.17 1.03
C MET A 173 7.64 -10.27 2.19
N THR A 174 8.04 -10.85 3.34
CA THR A 174 8.58 -10.10 4.48
C THR A 174 9.85 -9.34 4.08
N VAL A 175 10.80 -10.00 3.42
CA VAL A 175 12.02 -9.34 2.91
C VAL A 175 11.68 -8.18 1.97
N LEU A 176 10.74 -8.37 1.04
CA LEU A 176 10.30 -7.29 0.14
C LEU A 176 9.66 -6.12 0.90
N GLN A 177 8.81 -6.41 1.89
CA GLN A 177 8.17 -5.38 2.71
C GLN A 177 9.18 -4.58 3.52
N ASP A 178 10.18 -5.25 4.09
CA ASP A 178 11.27 -4.62 4.84
C ASP A 178 12.11 -3.71 3.94
N LEU A 179 12.48 -4.17 2.75
CA LEU A 179 13.21 -3.36 1.77
C LEU A 179 12.43 -2.11 1.35
N ILE A 180 11.13 -2.27 1.07
CA ILE A 180 10.25 -1.15 0.73
C ILE A 180 10.15 -0.18 1.92
N GLY A 181 10.01 -0.69 3.14
CA GLY A 181 9.98 0.09 4.37
C GLY A 181 11.27 0.88 4.58
N ALA A 182 12.43 0.23 4.44
CA ALA A 182 13.73 0.86 4.58
C ALA A 182 13.94 1.99 3.56
N VAL A 183 13.57 1.78 2.29
CA VAL A 183 13.66 2.84 1.27
C VAL A 183 12.70 4.00 1.55
N ARG A 184 11.48 3.73 2.01
CA ARG A 184 10.52 4.79 2.40
C ARG A 184 11.04 5.61 3.57
N ASN A 185 11.62 4.97 4.58
CA ASN A 185 12.24 5.64 5.72
C ASN A 185 13.43 6.50 5.28
N LEU A 186 14.32 5.94 4.45
CA LEU A 186 15.47 6.65 3.91
C LEU A 186 15.04 7.91 3.12
N ARG A 187 13.99 7.81 2.29
CA ARG A 187 13.39 8.96 1.61
C ARG A 187 12.85 10.01 2.59
N GLY A 188 12.21 9.56 3.67
CA GLY A 188 11.70 10.45 4.73
C GLY A 188 12.83 11.18 5.47
N GLU A 189 13.89 10.48 5.85
CA GLU A 189 15.07 11.05 6.52
C GLU A 189 15.79 12.08 5.65
N MET A 190 15.87 11.80 4.35
CA MET A 190 16.45 12.75 3.37
C MET A 190 15.50 13.89 2.98
N GLY A 191 14.25 13.89 3.44
CA GLY A 191 13.25 14.89 3.06
C GLY A 191 12.89 14.89 1.58
N ILE A 192 13.06 13.76 0.88
CA ILE A 192 12.79 13.64 -0.58
C ILE A 192 11.29 13.78 -0.82
N GLN A 193 10.92 14.77 -1.62
CA GLN A 193 9.51 15.02 -1.96
C GLN A 193 8.89 13.82 -2.71
N PRO A 194 7.57 13.57 -2.55
CA PRO A 194 6.91 12.43 -3.19
C PRO A 194 6.99 12.39 -4.72
N ASN A 195 7.14 13.54 -5.37
CA ASN A 195 7.26 13.66 -6.84
C ASN A 195 8.69 13.49 -7.36
N VAL A 196 9.70 13.53 -6.47
CA VAL A 196 11.11 13.37 -6.86
C VAL A 196 11.44 11.88 -6.92
N LYS A 197 11.98 11.44 -8.04
CA LYS A 197 12.53 10.09 -8.23
C LYS A 197 14.04 10.11 -8.08
N ALA A 198 14.60 9.07 -7.46
CA ALA A 198 16.04 8.93 -7.27
C ALA A 198 16.46 7.48 -7.57
N PRO A 199 17.67 7.22 -8.05
CA PRO A 199 18.22 5.88 -8.15
C PRO A 199 18.56 5.33 -6.76
N LEU A 200 18.31 4.02 -6.58
CA LEU A 200 18.69 3.26 -5.40
C LEU A 200 19.86 2.34 -5.75
N PHE A 201 20.91 2.39 -4.93
CA PHE A 201 22.00 1.44 -4.96
C PHE A 201 21.89 0.50 -3.76
N VAL A 202 22.05 -0.79 -4.02
CA VAL A 202 21.93 -1.85 -3.01
C VAL A 202 23.20 -2.70 -3.04
N GLU A 203 23.94 -2.69 -1.96
CA GLU A 203 25.07 -3.57 -1.73
C GLU A 203 24.63 -4.75 -0.87
N SER A 204 24.75 -5.96 -1.39
CA SER A 204 24.37 -7.19 -0.71
C SER A 204 25.18 -8.36 -1.22
N ALA A 205 25.48 -9.32 -0.33
CA ALA A 205 26.07 -10.59 -0.69
C ALA A 205 25.06 -11.55 -1.35
N ASP A 206 23.78 -11.40 -1.00
CA ASP A 206 22.68 -12.20 -1.55
C ASP A 206 22.16 -11.60 -2.86
N ASP A 207 21.67 -12.45 -3.76
CA ASP A 207 20.99 -12.00 -4.97
C ASP A 207 19.60 -11.46 -4.64
N LEU A 208 19.40 -10.18 -4.87
CA LEU A 208 18.15 -9.48 -4.61
C LEU A 208 17.35 -9.11 -5.89
N ALA A 209 17.76 -9.61 -7.05
CA ALA A 209 17.15 -9.23 -8.33
C ALA A 209 15.63 -9.41 -8.36
N ASP A 210 15.12 -10.47 -7.74
CA ASP A 210 13.68 -10.75 -7.67
C ASP A 210 12.90 -9.75 -6.80
N TYR A 211 13.55 -9.04 -5.90
CA TYR A 211 12.95 -8.00 -5.06
C TYR A 211 13.12 -6.61 -5.67
N LEU A 212 14.29 -6.32 -6.20
CA LEU A 212 14.65 -4.99 -6.71
C LEU A 212 13.72 -4.50 -7.82
N LYS A 213 13.19 -5.41 -8.66
CA LYS A 213 12.24 -5.06 -9.73
C LYS A 213 10.94 -4.39 -9.25
N TYR A 214 10.54 -4.61 -7.98
CA TYR A 214 9.34 -3.99 -7.40
C TYR A 214 9.60 -2.61 -6.82
N LEU A 215 10.83 -2.34 -6.35
CA LEU A 215 11.16 -1.13 -5.60
C LEU A 215 10.90 0.17 -6.38
N PRO A 216 11.22 0.28 -7.69
CA PRO A 216 11.02 1.53 -8.43
C PRO A 216 9.57 2.02 -8.39
N MET A 217 8.60 1.14 -8.60
CA MET A 217 7.19 1.50 -8.57
C MET A 217 6.68 1.71 -7.15
N MET A 218 7.06 0.83 -6.21
CA MET A 218 6.60 0.83 -4.84
C MET A 218 7.13 2.00 -4.00
N THR A 219 8.30 2.54 -4.37
CA THR A 219 8.99 3.58 -3.60
C THR A 219 9.38 4.82 -4.41
N ARG A 220 8.85 4.92 -5.65
CA ARG A 220 9.09 6.07 -6.55
C ARG A 220 10.57 6.31 -6.82
N LEU A 221 11.25 5.29 -7.30
CA LEU A 221 12.63 5.40 -7.77
C LEU A 221 12.69 5.54 -9.29
N THR A 222 13.82 6.01 -9.80
CA THR A 222 14.14 5.89 -11.24
C THR A 222 14.49 4.45 -11.57
N GLU A 223 15.32 3.84 -10.72
CA GLU A 223 15.79 2.46 -10.83
C GLU A 223 16.26 1.95 -9.46
N ALA A 224 16.43 0.63 -9.34
CA ALA A 224 17.09 -0.01 -8.20
C ALA A 224 18.15 -0.98 -8.74
N GLN A 225 19.39 -0.78 -8.36
CA GLN A 225 20.55 -1.55 -8.86
C GLN A 225 21.29 -2.22 -7.71
N GLN A 226 21.58 -3.50 -7.89
CA GLN A 226 22.54 -4.18 -7.01
C GLN A 226 23.97 -3.89 -7.48
N VAL A 227 24.81 -3.50 -6.53
CA VAL A 227 26.21 -3.12 -6.76
C VAL A 227 27.14 -3.89 -5.84
N ALA A 228 28.39 -4.09 -6.27
CA ALA A 228 29.41 -4.76 -5.45
C ALA A 228 29.86 -3.91 -4.24
N ALA A 229 29.83 -2.58 -4.37
CA ALA A 229 30.08 -1.62 -3.31
C ALA A 229 29.24 -0.37 -3.57
N LEU A 230 28.76 0.27 -2.49
CA LEU A 230 28.03 1.53 -2.62
C LEU A 230 28.93 2.62 -3.21
N PRO A 231 28.39 3.52 -4.05
CA PRO A 231 29.13 4.70 -4.52
C PRO A 231 29.64 5.54 -3.33
N GLU A 232 30.85 6.09 -3.47
CA GLU A 232 31.36 7.04 -2.51
C GLU A 232 30.50 8.30 -2.52
N SER A 233 29.93 8.64 -1.37
CA SER A 233 29.17 9.87 -1.17
C SER A 233 29.30 10.26 0.30
N GLU A 234 29.93 11.40 0.57
CA GLU A 234 30.20 11.86 1.94
C GLU A 234 28.91 12.16 2.73
N ASP A 235 27.80 12.52 2.04
CA ASP A 235 26.57 13.02 2.67
C ASP A 235 25.33 12.12 2.48
N ALA A 236 25.42 11.00 1.75
CA ALA A 236 24.26 10.16 1.51
C ALA A 236 24.05 9.17 2.66
N PRO A 237 22.92 9.23 3.39
CA PRO A 237 22.64 8.26 4.45
C PRO A 237 22.47 6.86 3.87
N VAL A 238 22.98 5.87 4.61
CA VAL A 238 22.90 4.45 4.28
C VAL A 238 21.97 3.77 5.27
N ALA A 239 20.92 3.12 4.77
CA ALA A 239 20.08 2.23 5.58
C ALA A 239 20.61 0.80 5.48
N VAL A 240 20.47 0.04 6.56
CA VAL A 240 20.78 -1.39 6.60
C VAL A 240 19.50 -2.18 6.81
N CYS A 241 19.25 -3.15 5.94
CA CYS A 241 18.04 -3.97 5.97
C CYS A 241 18.34 -5.38 5.45
N ASN A 242 18.02 -6.41 6.23
CA ASN A 242 18.24 -7.82 5.86
C ASN A 242 19.65 -8.12 5.33
N GLY A 243 20.69 -7.56 5.96
CA GLY A 243 22.07 -7.72 5.53
C GLY A 243 22.48 -6.89 4.31
N ALA A 244 21.56 -6.21 3.65
CA ALA A 244 21.85 -5.30 2.55
C ALA A 244 22.04 -3.86 3.03
N ARG A 245 22.90 -3.11 2.35
CA ARG A 245 23.14 -1.68 2.54
C ARG A 245 22.47 -0.91 1.39
N LEU A 246 21.62 0.06 1.72
CA LEU A 246 20.78 0.79 0.79
C LEU A 246 21.18 2.25 0.77
N MET A 247 21.40 2.82 -0.40
CA MET A 247 21.73 4.24 -0.57
C MET A 247 20.93 4.85 -1.71
N LEU A 248 20.28 6.00 -1.45
CA LEU A 248 19.65 6.83 -2.47
C LEU A 248 20.64 7.91 -2.92
N LYS A 249 20.87 7.99 -4.23
CA LYS A 249 21.64 9.10 -4.81
C LYS A 249 20.68 10.16 -5.30
N VAL A 250 20.62 11.27 -4.58
CA VAL A 250 19.81 12.44 -4.98
C VAL A 250 20.78 13.54 -5.38
N GLU A 251 20.73 13.96 -6.65
CA GLU A 251 21.31 15.22 -7.05
C GLU A 251 20.35 16.33 -6.60
N ILE A 252 20.57 16.86 -5.40
CA ILE A 252 19.78 17.97 -4.90
C ILE A 252 20.26 19.21 -5.65
N ASP A 253 19.39 19.78 -6.48
CA ASP A 253 19.59 21.17 -6.89
C ASP A 253 19.44 22.06 -5.66
N LYS A 254 20.58 22.28 -4.96
CA LYS A 254 20.64 23.07 -3.72
C LYS A 254 19.96 24.44 -3.91
N ALA A 255 20.03 25.04 -5.10
CA ALA A 255 19.43 26.34 -5.38
C ALA A 255 17.89 26.25 -5.46
N ALA A 256 17.35 25.27 -6.20
CA ALA A 256 15.92 25.07 -6.34
C ALA A 256 15.27 24.67 -5.01
N GLU A 257 15.92 23.80 -4.25
CA GLU A 257 15.42 23.34 -2.95
C GLU A 257 15.48 24.43 -1.89
N THR A 258 16.56 25.24 -1.86
CA THR A 258 16.66 26.42 -1.00
C THR A 258 15.56 27.43 -1.30
N ALA A 259 15.28 27.68 -2.58
CA ALA A 259 14.19 28.59 -3.00
C ALA A 259 12.81 28.06 -2.57
N ARG A 260 12.59 26.74 -2.67
CA ARG A 260 11.35 26.06 -2.24
C ARG A 260 11.15 26.18 -0.74
N LEU A 261 12.16 25.79 0.04
CA LEU A 261 12.13 25.82 1.52
C LEU A 261 11.98 27.27 2.03
N SER A 262 12.62 28.24 1.36
CA SER A 262 12.46 29.67 1.71
C SER A 262 11.01 30.14 1.52
N LYS A 263 10.35 29.75 0.44
CA LYS A 263 8.92 30.06 0.22
C LYS A 263 8.01 29.36 1.23
N GLU A 264 8.37 28.15 1.63
CA GLU A 264 7.62 27.40 2.65
C GLU A 264 7.78 28.06 4.04
N ALA A 265 9.01 28.46 4.40
CA ALA A 265 9.28 29.23 5.62
C ALA A 265 8.49 30.55 5.66
N GLU A 266 8.44 31.30 4.55
CA GLU A 266 7.64 32.54 4.45
C GLU A 266 6.13 32.29 4.66
N LYS A 267 5.59 31.17 4.13
CA LYS A 267 4.17 30.81 4.34
C LYS A 267 3.90 30.45 5.80
N LEU A 268 4.79 29.65 6.40
CA LEU A 268 4.68 29.26 7.82
C LEU A 268 4.81 30.47 8.72
N GLN A 269 5.75 31.40 8.43
CA GLN A 269 5.90 32.65 9.19
C GLN A 269 4.63 33.49 9.16
N LYS A 270 4.02 33.68 7.98
CA LYS A 270 2.74 34.41 7.86
C LYS A 270 1.60 33.74 8.63
N ALA A 271 1.58 32.40 8.68
CA ALA A 271 0.58 31.67 9.45
C ALA A 271 0.81 31.82 10.96
N LEU A 272 2.07 31.73 11.41
CA LEU A 272 2.48 31.99 12.80
C LEU A 272 2.14 33.42 13.24
N ASP A 273 2.48 34.40 12.44
CA ASP A 273 2.18 35.82 12.74
C ASP A 273 0.68 36.05 12.86
N LYS A 274 -0.13 35.44 11.98
CA LYS A 274 -1.59 35.56 12.00
C LYS A 274 -2.19 34.91 13.29
N LEU A 275 -1.69 33.74 13.64
CA LEU A 275 -2.18 32.99 14.81
C LEU A 275 -1.74 33.64 16.11
N ASN A 276 -0.49 34.11 16.19
CA ASN A 276 0.03 34.90 17.29
C ASN A 276 -0.75 36.22 17.49
N ALA A 277 -1.01 36.94 16.42
CA ALA A 277 -1.82 38.16 16.44
C ALA A 277 -3.25 37.87 16.90
N LYS A 278 -3.82 36.71 16.59
CA LYS A 278 -5.15 36.28 17.06
C LYS A 278 -5.12 35.99 18.56
N LEU A 279 -4.14 35.25 19.06
CA LEU A 279 -3.99 34.85 20.46
C LEU A 279 -3.61 36.06 21.35
N SER A 280 -2.90 37.04 20.82
CA SER A 280 -2.46 38.24 21.52
C SER A 280 -3.54 39.36 21.60
N LYS A 281 -4.69 39.17 20.92
CA LYS A 281 -5.77 40.20 21.01
C LYS A 281 -6.32 40.30 22.44
N PRO A 282 -6.39 41.50 23.02
CA PRO A 282 -6.99 41.71 24.34
C PRO A 282 -8.40 41.11 24.41
N GLY A 283 -8.63 40.22 25.36
CA GLY A 283 -9.93 39.58 25.60
C GLY A 283 -10.25 38.36 24.72
N TYR A 284 -9.39 37.94 23.77
CA TYR A 284 -9.64 36.72 22.99
C TYR A 284 -9.57 35.49 23.91
N THR A 285 -8.50 35.35 24.67
CA THR A 285 -8.29 34.23 25.60
C THR A 285 -9.30 34.19 26.74
N GLU A 286 -9.94 35.35 27.08
CA GLU A 286 -10.91 35.48 28.17
C GLU A 286 -12.36 35.26 27.68
N LYS A 287 -12.69 35.63 26.42
CA LYS A 287 -14.05 35.64 25.91
C LYS A 287 -14.36 34.50 24.91
N ALA A 288 -13.33 33.92 24.31
CA ALA A 288 -13.53 32.80 23.40
C ALA A 288 -13.78 31.49 24.16
N PRO A 289 -14.56 30.53 23.58
CA PRO A 289 -14.73 29.23 24.19
C PRO A 289 -13.38 28.52 24.41
N ALA A 290 -13.18 27.91 25.58
CA ALA A 290 -11.90 27.31 25.99
C ALA A 290 -11.35 26.30 24.94
N HIS A 291 -12.21 25.49 24.34
CA HIS A 291 -11.81 24.52 23.33
C HIS A 291 -11.23 25.15 22.03
N LEU A 292 -11.64 26.37 21.67
CA LEU A 292 -11.07 27.10 20.54
C LEU A 292 -9.71 27.70 20.86
N VAL A 293 -9.54 28.20 22.10
CA VAL A 293 -8.23 28.71 22.54
C VAL A 293 -7.21 27.58 22.66
N GLU A 294 -7.62 26.42 23.19
CA GLU A 294 -6.76 25.22 23.25
C GLU A 294 -6.37 24.73 21.86
N LYS A 295 -7.33 24.70 20.93
CA LYS A 295 -7.07 24.36 19.56
C LYS A 295 -6.08 25.32 18.91
N ASP A 296 -6.29 26.63 19.02
CA ASP A 296 -5.40 27.64 18.45
C ASP A 296 -3.96 27.54 19.05
N LYS A 297 -3.82 27.18 20.32
CA LYS A 297 -2.51 26.94 20.95
C LYS A 297 -1.84 25.68 20.43
N ALA A 298 -2.60 24.60 20.21
CA ALA A 298 -2.10 23.37 19.63
C ALA A 298 -1.66 23.59 18.18
N ASP A 299 -2.46 24.30 17.39
CA ASP A 299 -2.14 24.66 16.00
C ASP A 299 -0.86 25.54 15.95
N LEU A 300 -0.67 26.46 16.92
CA LEU A 300 0.55 27.27 17.04
C LEU A 300 1.79 26.40 17.27
N ALA A 301 1.74 25.49 18.23
CA ALA A 301 2.85 24.58 18.53
C ALA A 301 3.21 23.69 17.34
N GLU A 302 2.20 23.22 16.60
CA GLU A 302 2.42 22.43 15.36
C GLU A 302 3.11 23.25 14.27
N LEU A 303 2.72 24.52 14.09
CA LEU A 303 3.35 25.42 13.13
C LEU A 303 4.78 25.77 13.51
N GLU A 304 5.07 25.95 14.81
CA GLU A 304 6.43 26.18 15.32
C GLU A 304 7.35 24.99 15.08
N ASP A 305 6.86 23.76 15.33
CA ASP A 305 7.62 22.54 15.05
C ASP A 305 7.90 22.39 13.54
N LYS A 306 6.91 22.66 12.69
CA LYS A 306 7.10 22.68 11.22
C LYS A 306 8.12 23.73 10.80
N MET A 307 8.08 24.93 11.36
CA MET A 307 9.05 25.98 11.06
C MET A 307 10.47 25.57 11.46
N ALA A 308 10.64 24.99 12.65
CA ALA A 308 11.94 24.51 13.11
C ALA A 308 12.53 23.43 12.18
N LYS A 309 11.69 22.51 11.69
CA LYS A 309 12.11 21.48 10.73
C LYS A 309 12.56 22.09 9.41
N VAL A 310 11.81 23.06 8.85
CA VAL A 310 12.16 23.75 7.61
C VAL A 310 13.46 24.55 7.77
N GLN A 311 13.64 25.24 8.91
CA GLN A 311 14.88 25.99 9.19
C GLN A 311 16.09 25.09 9.32
N ASN A 312 15.96 23.91 9.96
CA ASN A 312 17.02 22.90 10.04
C ASN A 312 17.40 22.35 8.66
N GLN A 313 16.42 22.15 7.78
CA GLN A 313 16.69 21.72 6.40
C GLN A 313 17.41 22.82 5.61
N LEU A 314 17.01 24.09 5.75
CA LEU A 314 17.70 25.22 5.12
C LEU A 314 19.12 25.39 5.61
N ALA A 315 19.40 25.15 6.89
CA ALA A 315 20.75 25.18 7.43
C ALA A 315 21.64 24.10 6.78
N LYS A 316 21.16 22.87 6.70
CA LYS A 316 21.87 21.76 6.07
C LYS A 316 22.18 21.96 4.57
N LEU A 317 21.42 22.77 3.85
CA LEU A 317 21.67 23.08 2.43
C LEU A 317 22.70 24.19 2.24
N LYS A 318 23.02 24.96 3.29
CA LYS A 318 23.99 26.06 3.22
C LYS A 318 25.43 25.61 3.53
N ASP A 319 25.53 24.49 4.24
CA ASP A 319 26.81 23.80 4.49
C ASP A 319 27.12 22.88 3.28
#